data_c1a0b3f252f18b77381df632932dd018
#
_entry.id   c1a0b3f252f18b77381df632932dd018
#
_cell.length_a   1.000
_cell.length_b   1.000
_cell.length_c   1.000
_cell.angle_alpha   90.00
_cell.angle_beta   90.00
_cell.angle_gamma   90.00
#
_symmetry.space_group_name_H-M   'P 1'
#
loop_
_entity.id
_entity.type
_entity.pdbx_description
1 polymer ?
#
loop_
_entity_poly.entity_id
_entity_poly.type
_entity_poly.pdbx_seq_one_letter_code
_entity_poly.pdbx_strand_id
1 'polypeptide(L)'
;MFNGKHFSYAAAYDQSLIQRRSAGSLAAGVMYYHSSVAYDEDSCWPLILMMRGIGKMKFTQANVGVGYAYNWVPARGWLVSAMCMPMLTFYNKTNVYYYDTQDHNGVSVYEAALFDSENFDYDGNYKVVEEDEYSTNNRVTWNFDARMSLVYNWSNFYLRVYGHYNRFRYSNDEGDGRLSDWTAYASLGFRF
;
A
#
# COMPACT_ATOMS: atom_id res chain seq x y z
N MET A 1 -16.34 -13.12 -6.83
CA MET A 1 -16.23 -13.59 -8.22
C MET A 1 -17.57 -14.16 -8.65
N PHE A 2 -18.15 -13.63 -9.72
CA PHE A 2 -19.53 -13.99 -10.13
C PHE A 2 -19.61 -15.12 -11.16
N ASN A 3 -18.50 -15.52 -11.79
CA ASN A 3 -18.45 -16.59 -12.79
C ASN A 3 -17.52 -17.75 -12.36
N GLY A 4 -17.66 -18.20 -11.13
CA GLY A 4 -16.78 -19.22 -10.55
C GLY A 4 -16.82 -20.62 -11.21
N LYS A 5 -17.82 -20.89 -12.08
CA LYS A 5 -17.88 -22.16 -12.84
C LYS A 5 -16.89 -22.21 -14.00
N HIS A 6 -16.51 -21.07 -14.57
CA HIS A 6 -15.67 -20.98 -15.76
C HIS A 6 -14.36 -20.21 -15.49
N PHE A 7 -14.40 -19.24 -14.62
CA PHE A 7 -13.24 -18.42 -14.24
C PHE A 7 -12.61 -18.99 -12.97
N SER A 8 -11.29 -19.24 -12.99
CA SER A 8 -10.53 -19.69 -11.83
C SER A 8 -9.49 -18.66 -11.43
N TYR A 9 -9.72 -18.02 -10.29
CA TYR A 9 -8.71 -17.16 -9.66
C TYR A 9 -7.49 -17.97 -9.22
N ALA A 10 -7.71 -19.17 -8.69
CA ALA A 10 -6.66 -20.08 -8.24
C ALA A 10 -5.71 -20.50 -9.38
N ALA A 11 -6.23 -20.66 -10.61
CA ALA A 11 -5.40 -20.97 -11.77
C ALA A 11 -4.41 -19.85 -12.13
N ALA A 12 -4.77 -18.60 -11.85
CA ALA A 12 -3.96 -17.43 -12.16
C ALA A 12 -2.97 -17.07 -11.03
N TYR A 13 -3.38 -17.25 -9.79
CA TYR A 13 -2.67 -16.65 -8.64
C TYR A 13 -2.19 -17.65 -7.59
N ASP A 14 -2.78 -18.86 -7.51
CA ASP A 14 -2.41 -19.88 -6.53
C ASP A 14 -1.79 -21.12 -7.19
N GLN A 15 -2.09 -21.35 -8.48
CA GLN A 15 -1.60 -22.50 -9.26
C GLN A 15 -2.13 -23.87 -8.80
N SER A 16 -3.13 -23.91 -7.93
CA SER A 16 -3.76 -25.16 -7.49
C SER A 16 -4.64 -25.82 -8.56
N LEU A 17 -5.07 -25.05 -9.58
CA LEU A 17 -5.92 -25.50 -10.67
C LEU A 17 -5.36 -25.09 -12.03
N ILE A 18 -5.72 -25.81 -13.09
CA ILE A 18 -5.39 -25.47 -14.46
C ILE A 18 -6.66 -25.02 -15.19
N GLN A 19 -6.69 -23.80 -15.65
CA GLN A 19 -7.75 -23.31 -16.50
C GLN A 19 -7.46 -23.63 -17.96
N ARG A 20 -8.41 -24.29 -18.64
CA ARG A 20 -8.23 -24.79 -20.01
C ARG A 20 -8.97 -23.94 -21.06
N ARG A 21 -9.82 -23.02 -20.66
CA ARG A 21 -10.61 -22.15 -21.53
C ARG A 21 -10.56 -20.74 -21.02
N SER A 22 -10.51 -19.79 -21.95
CA SER A 22 -10.60 -18.38 -21.60
C SER A 22 -11.95 -18.07 -20.95
N ALA A 23 -11.92 -17.28 -19.89
CA ALA A 23 -13.12 -16.85 -19.19
C ALA A 23 -12.87 -15.54 -18.44
N GLY A 24 -13.90 -14.77 -18.23
CA GLY A 24 -13.89 -13.56 -17.42
C GLY A 24 -14.89 -13.64 -16.28
N SER A 25 -14.68 -12.80 -15.28
CA SER A 25 -15.58 -12.67 -14.14
C SER A 25 -15.58 -11.26 -13.59
N LEU A 26 -16.75 -10.77 -13.21
CA LEU A 26 -16.85 -9.63 -12.33
C LEU A 26 -16.26 -10.01 -10.97
N ALA A 27 -15.56 -9.07 -10.36
CA ALA A 27 -14.98 -9.18 -9.04
C ALA A 27 -15.48 -8.01 -8.17
N ALA A 28 -15.75 -8.28 -6.92
CA ALA A 28 -15.96 -7.27 -5.91
C ALA A 28 -15.02 -7.55 -4.75
N GLY A 29 -14.52 -6.51 -4.11
CA GLY A 29 -13.57 -6.65 -3.02
C GLY A 29 -13.69 -5.53 -2.02
N VAL A 30 -13.26 -5.84 -0.81
CA VAL A 30 -13.03 -4.88 0.25
C VAL A 30 -11.56 -4.95 0.61
N MET A 31 -10.93 -3.81 0.77
CA MET A 31 -9.53 -3.73 1.18
C MET A 31 -9.42 -2.83 2.39
N TYR A 32 -8.82 -3.35 3.42
CA TYR A 32 -8.40 -2.60 4.59
C TYR A 32 -6.88 -2.45 4.55
N TYR A 33 -6.43 -1.22 4.64
CA TYR A 33 -5.01 -0.89 4.64
C TYR A 33 -4.68 -0.16 5.94
N HIS A 34 -3.66 -0.65 6.63
CA HIS A 34 -3.10 0.00 7.79
C HIS A 34 -1.58 0.04 7.64
N SER A 35 -1.00 1.21 7.73
CA SER A 35 0.44 1.40 7.67
C SER A 35 0.88 2.34 8.77
N SER A 36 2.04 2.07 9.33
CA SER A 36 2.72 2.93 10.28
C SER A 36 4.13 3.20 9.77
N VAL A 37 4.46 4.45 9.62
CA VAL A 37 5.81 4.91 9.30
C VAL A 37 6.31 5.65 10.52
N ALA A 38 7.43 5.21 11.07
CA ALA A 38 8.13 5.91 12.15
C ALA A 38 9.53 6.25 11.65
N TYR A 39 9.98 7.42 11.99
CA TYR A 39 11.34 7.86 11.72
C TYR A 39 12.19 7.57 12.96
N ASP A 40 13.36 7.01 12.72
CA ASP A 40 14.33 6.74 13.78
C ASP A 40 15.07 8.05 14.11
N GLU A 41 15.10 8.38 15.38
CA GLU A 41 15.67 9.61 15.90
C GLU A 41 17.15 9.77 15.51
N ASP A 42 17.92 8.70 15.64
CA ASP A 42 19.37 8.74 15.42
C ASP A 42 19.77 8.88 13.94
N SER A 43 18.93 8.42 13.03
CA SER A 43 19.30 8.31 11.61
C SER A 43 18.63 9.35 10.69
N CYS A 44 17.53 9.95 11.12
CA CYS A 44 16.65 10.73 10.26
C CYS A 44 16.42 12.17 10.73
N TRP A 45 17.26 12.68 11.61
CA TRP A 45 17.10 14.03 12.17
C TRP A 45 16.89 15.14 11.14
N PRO A 46 17.65 15.21 10.03
CA PRO A 46 17.40 16.22 9.01
C PRO A 46 16.02 16.07 8.37
N LEU A 47 15.53 14.83 8.26
CA LEU A 47 14.21 14.53 7.70
C LEU A 47 13.10 14.99 8.66
N ILE A 48 13.27 14.79 9.95
CA ILE A 48 12.35 15.25 11.01
C ILE A 48 12.22 16.76 11.00
N LEU A 49 13.33 17.47 10.86
CA LEU A 49 13.34 18.92 10.72
C LEU A 49 12.60 19.38 9.44
N MET A 50 12.86 18.73 8.31
CA MET A 50 12.16 19.02 7.06
C MET A 50 10.65 18.73 7.15
N MET A 51 10.24 17.77 7.95
CA MET A 51 8.85 17.38 8.17
C MET A 51 8.19 18.10 9.36
N ARG A 52 8.77 19.17 9.84
CA ARG A 52 8.23 19.99 10.94
C ARG A 52 8.00 19.21 12.23
N GLY A 53 8.91 18.32 12.59
CA GLY A 53 8.86 17.57 13.84
C GLY A 53 8.00 16.31 13.82
N ILE A 54 7.48 15.88 12.67
CA ILE A 54 6.72 14.64 12.56
C ILE A 54 7.66 13.44 12.79
N GLY A 55 7.40 12.67 13.84
CA GLY A 55 8.16 11.47 14.18
C GLY A 55 7.51 10.16 13.73
N LYS A 56 6.18 10.14 13.66
CA LYS A 56 5.43 8.95 13.29
C LYS A 56 4.13 9.31 12.59
N MET A 57 3.77 8.52 11.59
CA MET A 57 2.49 8.64 10.88
C MET A 57 1.83 7.28 10.82
N LYS A 58 0.54 7.22 11.11
CA LYS A 58 -0.30 6.03 10.91
C LYS A 58 -1.40 6.35 9.92
N PHE A 59 -1.54 5.50 8.93
CA PHE A 59 -2.57 5.60 7.90
C PHE A 59 -3.51 4.41 8.00
N THR A 60 -4.80 4.67 8.04
CA THR A 60 -5.83 3.63 8.02
C THR A 60 -6.84 3.96 6.95
N GLN A 61 -7.05 3.05 6.01
CA GLN A 61 -8.03 3.20 4.95
C GLN A 61 -8.87 1.94 4.80
N ALA A 62 -10.16 2.14 4.54
CA ALA A 62 -11.05 1.07 4.12
C ALA A 62 -11.69 1.43 2.77
N ASN A 63 -11.58 0.49 1.85
CA ASN A 63 -11.95 0.66 0.45
C ASN A 63 -12.91 -0.44 0.03
N VAL A 64 -13.84 -0.11 -0.85
CA VAL A 64 -14.70 -1.06 -1.54
C VAL A 64 -14.53 -0.89 -3.04
N GLY A 65 -14.44 -1.98 -3.77
CA GLY A 65 -14.22 -1.93 -5.20
C GLY A 65 -15.00 -2.97 -5.98
N VAL A 66 -15.25 -2.64 -7.22
CA VAL A 66 -15.81 -3.55 -8.21
C VAL A 66 -14.92 -3.49 -9.45
N GLY A 67 -14.59 -4.65 -9.98
CA GLY A 67 -13.68 -4.76 -11.09
C GLY A 67 -14.01 -5.94 -12.00
N TYR A 68 -13.12 -6.17 -12.94
CA TYR A 68 -13.20 -7.26 -13.88
C TYR A 68 -11.86 -8.00 -13.94
N ALA A 69 -11.96 -9.32 -13.97
CA ALA A 69 -10.82 -10.22 -14.15
C ALA A 69 -11.05 -11.06 -15.42
N TYR A 70 -10.01 -11.24 -16.22
CA TYR A 70 -10.03 -12.04 -17.41
C TYR A 70 -8.85 -12.98 -17.49
N ASN A 71 -9.10 -14.25 -17.70
CA ASN A 71 -8.16 -15.30 -17.95
C ASN A 71 -8.17 -15.66 -19.43
N TRP A 72 -7.10 -15.40 -20.12
CA TRP A 72 -6.91 -15.75 -21.52
C TRP A 72 -6.02 -16.99 -21.64
N VAL A 73 -6.50 -17.99 -22.33
CA VAL A 73 -5.78 -19.24 -22.63
C VAL A 73 -5.45 -19.27 -24.12
N PRO A 74 -4.32 -18.66 -24.57
CA PRO A 74 -3.98 -18.57 -25.99
C PRO A 74 -3.59 -19.92 -26.59
N ALA A 75 -2.99 -20.80 -25.82
CA ALA A 75 -2.54 -22.11 -26.23
C ALA A 75 -2.52 -23.10 -25.05
N ARG A 76 -2.39 -24.39 -25.34
CA ARG A 76 -2.30 -25.42 -24.31
C ARG A 76 -1.12 -25.15 -23.37
N GLY A 77 -1.37 -25.11 -22.08
CA GLY A 77 -0.37 -24.84 -21.05
C GLY A 77 -0.19 -23.36 -20.73
N TRP A 78 -0.62 -22.45 -21.56
CA TRP A 78 -0.50 -21.01 -21.33
C TRP A 78 -1.74 -20.41 -20.67
N LEU A 79 -1.53 -19.53 -19.71
CA LEU A 79 -2.56 -18.71 -19.09
C LEU A 79 -2.03 -17.30 -18.90
N VAL A 80 -2.72 -16.32 -19.47
CA VAL A 80 -2.50 -14.90 -19.20
C VAL A 80 -3.70 -14.40 -18.42
N SER A 81 -3.49 -13.84 -17.24
CA SER A 81 -4.55 -13.27 -16.41
C SER A 81 -4.31 -11.79 -16.19
N ALA A 82 -5.38 -11.03 -16.26
CA ALA A 82 -5.40 -9.62 -15.89
C ALA A 82 -6.63 -9.33 -15.03
N MET A 83 -6.47 -8.54 -14.00
CA MET A 83 -7.53 -8.02 -13.15
C MET A 83 -7.33 -6.53 -12.94
N CYS A 84 -8.43 -5.80 -12.98
CA CYS A 84 -8.44 -4.37 -12.72
C CYS A 84 -9.65 -4.06 -11.84
N MET A 85 -9.42 -3.38 -10.72
CA MET A 85 -10.44 -3.07 -9.74
C MET A 85 -10.28 -1.63 -9.23
N PRO A 86 -11.00 -0.67 -9.81
CA PRO A 86 -11.17 0.63 -9.19
C PRO A 86 -11.88 0.48 -7.84
N MET A 87 -11.44 1.24 -6.86
CA MET A 87 -11.91 1.18 -5.49
C MET A 87 -12.27 2.58 -4.99
N LEU A 88 -13.31 2.66 -4.20
CA LEU A 88 -13.72 3.87 -3.48
C LEU A 88 -13.32 3.74 -2.03
N THR A 89 -12.68 4.77 -1.50
CA THR A 89 -12.37 4.88 -0.07
C THR A 89 -13.59 5.43 0.64
N PHE A 90 -14.10 4.71 1.62
CA PHE A 90 -15.21 5.16 2.46
C PHE A 90 -14.78 5.48 3.88
N TYR A 91 -13.58 5.09 4.27
CA TYR A 91 -12.98 5.43 5.53
C TYR A 91 -11.50 5.75 5.31
N ASN A 92 -11.07 6.90 5.81
CA ASN A 92 -9.68 7.34 5.74
C ASN A 92 -9.35 8.09 7.03
N LYS A 93 -8.37 7.59 7.77
CA LYS A 93 -7.88 8.19 9.00
C LYS A 93 -6.37 8.26 8.95
N THR A 94 -5.84 9.43 9.23
CA THR A 94 -4.39 9.67 9.36
C THR A 94 -4.12 10.21 10.75
N ASN A 95 -3.29 9.53 11.50
CA ASN A 95 -2.79 10.02 12.79
C ASN A 95 -1.34 10.43 12.61
N VAL A 96 -1.03 11.64 12.98
CA VAL A 96 0.31 12.20 12.96
C VAL A 96 0.77 12.38 14.40
N TYR A 97 1.97 11.93 14.69
CA TYR A 97 2.60 12.04 16.00
C TYR A 97 3.84 12.89 15.86
N TYR A 98 3.91 13.92 16.67
CA TYR A 98 5.05 14.83 16.71
C TYR A 98 6.01 14.43 17.81
N TYR A 99 7.29 14.71 17.62
CA TYR A 99 8.24 14.70 18.71
C TYR A 99 7.90 15.82 19.70
N ASP A 100 8.10 15.55 20.98
CA ASP A 100 8.03 16.60 21.99
C ASP A 100 9.15 17.59 21.72
N THR A 101 8.75 18.73 21.19
CA THR A 101 9.68 19.81 20.86
C THR A 101 9.76 20.84 21.97
N GLN A 102 9.05 20.62 23.09
CA GLN A 102 9.10 21.50 24.24
C GLN A 102 10.14 21.00 25.21
N ASP A 103 11.35 21.48 25.07
CA ASP A 103 12.29 21.35 26.15
C ASP A 103 13.21 22.54 26.39
N HIS A 104 13.62 22.63 27.65
CA HIS A 104 14.73 23.39 28.19
C HIS A 104 14.66 24.92 28.05
N ASN A 105 13.61 25.56 28.40
CA ASN A 105 13.39 27.02 28.53
C ASN A 105 12.30 27.60 27.66
N GLY A 106 11.35 26.77 27.18
CA GLY A 106 10.19 27.27 26.39
C GLY A 106 10.51 27.61 24.92
N VAL A 107 11.69 27.19 24.44
CA VAL A 107 12.04 27.28 23.01
C VAL A 107 11.77 25.93 22.40
N SER A 108 11.05 25.87 21.27
CA SER A 108 10.87 24.61 20.58
C SER A 108 12.22 24.12 20.05
N VAL A 109 12.53 22.85 20.22
CA VAL A 109 13.76 22.23 19.71
C VAL A 109 13.91 22.45 18.21
N TYR A 110 12.79 22.49 17.50
CA TYR A 110 12.74 22.80 16.08
C TYR A 110 13.27 24.20 15.77
N GLU A 111 12.89 25.21 16.54
CA GLU A 111 13.40 26.58 16.38
C GLU A 111 14.87 26.66 16.79
N ALA A 112 15.27 26.02 17.87
CA ALA A 112 16.68 25.97 18.28
C ALA A 112 17.57 25.32 17.22
N ALA A 113 17.18 24.21 16.64
CA ALA A 113 17.93 23.54 15.58
C ALA A 113 18.06 24.36 14.27
N LEU A 114 17.05 25.20 13.97
CA LEU A 114 17.09 26.05 12.80
C LEU A 114 17.94 27.33 13.00
N PHE A 115 17.94 27.88 14.21
CA PHE A 115 18.54 29.19 14.48
C PHE A 115 19.87 29.12 15.21
N ASP A 116 20.19 28.01 15.88
CA ASP A 116 21.43 27.82 16.63
C ASP A 116 22.03 26.42 16.41
N SER A 117 22.30 26.09 15.17
CA SER A 117 22.82 24.79 14.79
C SER A 117 24.24 24.49 15.30
N GLU A 118 24.99 25.50 15.74
CA GLU A 118 26.35 25.32 16.27
C GLU A 118 26.37 24.91 17.75
N ASN A 119 25.31 25.23 18.50
CA ASN A 119 25.19 24.94 19.93
C ASN A 119 24.09 23.93 20.24
N PHE A 120 23.49 23.34 19.21
CA PHE A 120 22.43 22.37 19.39
C PHE A 120 22.99 21.01 19.84
N ASP A 121 22.90 20.74 21.12
CA ASP A 121 23.28 19.45 21.71
C ASP A 121 22.04 18.56 21.78
N TYR A 122 22.03 17.53 20.92
CA TYR A 122 20.97 16.56 20.85
C TYR A 122 21.26 15.41 21.81
N ASP A 123 20.54 15.31 22.91
CA ASP A 123 20.74 14.27 23.93
C ASP A 123 19.95 12.96 23.68
N GLY A 124 19.25 12.84 22.55
CA GLY A 124 18.63 11.59 22.11
C GLY A 124 17.37 11.16 22.88
N ASN A 125 16.82 11.97 23.74
CA ASN A 125 15.70 11.60 24.62
C ASN A 125 14.32 12.09 24.18
N TYR A 126 14.12 12.37 22.89
CA TYR A 126 12.84 12.87 22.42
C TYR A 126 11.79 11.76 22.34
N LYS A 127 10.77 11.85 23.17
CA LYS A 127 9.61 10.98 23.09
C LYS A 127 8.56 11.60 22.16
N VAL A 128 7.93 10.76 21.35
CA VAL A 128 6.74 11.15 20.59
C VAL A 128 5.59 11.32 21.57
N VAL A 129 5.22 12.54 21.90
CA VAL A 129 4.30 12.85 23.00
C VAL A 129 2.95 13.39 22.53
N GLU A 130 2.90 14.03 21.38
CA GLU A 130 1.68 14.67 20.92
C GLU A 130 1.04 13.90 19.76
N GLU A 131 -0.23 13.55 19.91
CA GLU A 131 -1.05 12.93 18.88
C GLU A 131 -2.04 13.95 18.34
N ASP A 132 -1.76 14.47 17.15
CA ASP A 132 -2.76 15.20 16.40
C ASP A 132 -3.52 14.23 15.51
N GLU A 133 -4.79 14.04 15.83
CA GLU A 133 -5.69 13.21 15.06
C GLU A 133 -6.32 14.02 13.92
N TYR A 134 -5.72 13.95 12.74
CA TYR A 134 -6.33 14.47 11.53
C TYR A 134 -7.31 13.45 10.97
N SER A 135 -8.56 13.50 11.43
CA SER A 135 -9.64 12.76 10.81
C SER A 135 -10.03 13.46 9.52
N THR A 136 -9.57 12.98 8.39
CA THR A 136 -10.11 13.41 7.10
C THR A 136 -11.49 12.80 6.90
N ASN A 137 -12.47 13.42 7.46
CA ASN A 137 -13.84 13.05 7.26
C ASN A 137 -14.24 13.39 5.82
N ASN A 138 -14.65 12.37 5.05
CA ASN A 138 -15.59 12.41 3.93
C ASN A 138 -15.10 12.85 2.54
N ARG A 139 -13.84 12.89 2.21
CA ARG A 139 -13.47 12.93 0.79
C ARG A 139 -13.39 11.52 0.24
N VAL A 140 -14.36 11.17 -0.59
CA VAL A 140 -14.30 9.95 -1.37
C VAL A 140 -13.09 10.04 -2.31
N THR A 141 -12.10 9.18 -2.09
CA THR A 141 -10.93 9.08 -2.96
C THR A 141 -11.00 7.81 -3.80
N TRP A 142 -10.40 7.88 -4.99
CA TRP A 142 -10.31 6.73 -5.88
C TRP A 142 -8.96 6.06 -5.71
N ASN A 143 -9.00 4.78 -5.43
CA ASN A 143 -7.85 3.89 -5.40
C ASN A 143 -7.94 2.89 -6.55
N PHE A 144 -6.84 2.20 -6.83
CA PHE A 144 -6.77 1.30 -7.96
C PHE A 144 -5.94 0.07 -7.61
N ASP A 145 -6.51 -1.13 -7.82
CA ASP A 145 -5.82 -2.41 -7.71
C ASP A 145 -5.75 -3.06 -9.08
N ALA A 146 -4.56 -3.39 -9.55
CA ALA A 146 -4.35 -4.10 -10.80
C ALA A 146 -3.40 -5.28 -10.59
N ARG A 147 -3.76 -6.42 -11.16
CA ARG A 147 -2.97 -7.66 -11.09
C ARG A 147 -2.84 -8.29 -12.45
N MET A 148 -1.65 -8.78 -12.74
CA MET A 148 -1.36 -9.54 -13.95
C MET A 148 -0.61 -10.81 -13.59
N SER A 149 -0.88 -11.89 -14.30
CA SER A 149 -0.04 -13.09 -14.22
C SER A 149 0.09 -13.75 -15.59
N LEU A 150 1.27 -14.29 -15.82
CA LEU A 150 1.59 -15.13 -16.96
C LEU A 150 2.01 -16.49 -16.42
N VAL A 151 1.33 -17.53 -16.81
CA VAL A 151 1.59 -18.89 -16.35
C VAL A 151 1.83 -19.81 -17.54
N TYR A 152 2.89 -20.60 -17.47
CA TYR A 152 3.14 -21.68 -18.39
C TYR A 152 3.20 -23.01 -17.65
N ASN A 153 2.37 -23.95 -18.06
CA ASN A 153 2.26 -25.28 -17.46
C ASN A 153 2.78 -26.34 -18.43
N TRP A 154 3.74 -27.16 -17.98
CA TRP A 154 4.20 -28.32 -18.73
C TRP A 154 4.27 -29.54 -17.82
N SER A 155 3.53 -30.59 -18.16
CA SER A 155 3.40 -31.78 -17.31
C SER A 155 2.97 -31.38 -15.89
N ASN A 156 3.76 -31.73 -14.88
CA ASN A 156 3.53 -31.40 -13.49
C ASN A 156 4.22 -30.11 -13.03
N PHE A 157 4.97 -29.45 -13.90
CA PHE A 157 5.65 -28.21 -13.57
C PHE A 157 4.88 -27.00 -14.04
N TYR A 158 5.12 -25.85 -13.41
CA TYR A 158 4.65 -24.56 -13.89
C TYR A 158 5.70 -23.48 -13.66
N LEU A 159 5.73 -22.53 -14.56
CA LEU A 159 6.42 -21.25 -14.42
C LEU A 159 5.37 -20.15 -14.34
N ARG A 160 5.47 -19.26 -13.39
CA ARG A 160 4.58 -18.10 -13.24
C ARG A 160 5.42 -16.82 -13.10
N VAL A 161 4.98 -15.79 -13.81
CA VAL A 161 5.38 -14.40 -13.57
C VAL A 161 4.14 -13.65 -13.12
N TYR A 162 4.26 -12.89 -12.05
CA TYR A 162 3.18 -12.14 -11.44
C TYR A 162 3.57 -10.70 -11.21
N GLY A 163 2.64 -9.78 -11.47
CA GLY A 163 2.76 -8.38 -11.16
C GLY A 163 1.50 -7.87 -10.46
N HIS A 164 1.69 -7.04 -9.48
CA HIS A 164 0.63 -6.37 -8.74
C HIS A 164 0.95 -4.88 -8.62
N TYR A 165 -0.03 -4.04 -8.86
CA TYR A 165 0.07 -2.60 -8.74
C TYR A 165 -1.09 -2.07 -7.93
N ASN A 166 -0.78 -1.35 -6.85
CA ASN A 166 -1.73 -0.61 -6.04
C ASN A 166 -1.45 0.88 -6.10
N ARG A 167 -2.49 1.67 -6.13
CA ARG A 167 -2.41 3.10 -6.01
C ARG A 167 -3.41 3.58 -4.99
N PHE A 168 -2.90 4.26 -3.96
CA PHE A 168 -3.66 4.88 -2.90
C PHE A 168 -3.54 6.40 -3.01
N ARG A 169 -4.64 7.07 -2.82
CA ARG A 169 -4.68 8.52 -2.72
C ARG A 169 -5.23 8.89 -1.35
N TYR A 170 -4.53 9.77 -0.68
CA TYR A 170 -5.07 10.46 0.49
C TYR A 170 -5.28 11.92 0.14
N SER A 171 -6.31 12.49 0.70
CA SER A 171 -6.59 13.90 0.58
C SER A 171 -7.07 14.37 1.93
N ASN A 172 -6.42 15.35 2.50
CA ASN A 172 -6.86 16.06 3.70
C ASN A 172 -6.93 17.56 3.43
N ASP A 173 -7.39 18.33 4.41
CA ASP A 173 -7.54 19.78 4.25
C ASP A 173 -6.20 20.52 4.13
N GLU A 174 -5.10 19.87 4.51
CA GLU A 174 -3.75 20.43 4.48
C GLU A 174 -2.91 19.96 3.28
N GLY A 175 -3.31 18.88 2.60
CA GLY A 175 -2.57 18.38 1.45
C GLY A 175 -3.10 17.10 0.83
N ASP A 176 -2.63 16.85 -0.37
CA ASP A 176 -2.89 15.63 -1.14
C ASP A 176 -1.64 14.75 -1.19
N GLY A 177 -1.80 13.49 -0.86
CA GLY A 177 -0.74 12.49 -0.97
C GLY A 177 -1.12 11.35 -1.92
N ARG A 178 -0.13 10.78 -2.58
CA ARG A 178 -0.27 9.59 -3.41
C ARG A 178 0.80 8.58 -3.06
N LEU A 179 0.37 7.36 -2.74
CA LEU A 179 1.25 6.21 -2.63
C LEU A 179 0.99 5.27 -3.79
N SER A 180 2.04 4.84 -4.49
CA SER A 180 1.96 3.79 -5.49
C SER A 180 2.90 2.68 -5.07
N ASP A 181 2.37 1.47 -5.00
CA ASP A 181 3.10 0.26 -4.65
C ASP A 181 3.01 -0.73 -5.80
N TRP A 182 4.12 -1.37 -6.14
CA TRP A 182 4.16 -2.41 -7.14
C TRP A 182 5.03 -3.58 -6.67
N THR A 183 4.59 -4.76 -7.00
CA THR A 183 5.30 -6.00 -6.68
C THR A 183 5.37 -6.86 -7.93
N ALA A 184 6.53 -7.42 -8.21
CA ALA A 184 6.70 -8.41 -9.28
C ALA A 184 7.54 -9.57 -8.76
N TYR A 185 7.13 -10.78 -9.11
CA TYR A 185 7.91 -11.99 -8.81
C TYR A 185 7.70 -13.08 -9.85
N ALA A 186 8.69 -13.96 -9.94
CA ALA A 186 8.62 -15.19 -10.72
C ALA A 186 8.70 -16.40 -9.80
N SER A 187 7.96 -17.46 -10.12
CA SER A 187 7.98 -18.71 -9.35
C SER A 187 7.95 -19.91 -10.27
N LEU A 188 8.75 -20.92 -9.92
CA LEU A 188 8.73 -22.26 -10.49
C LEU A 188 8.15 -23.21 -9.46
N GLY A 189 7.24 -24.06 -9.84
CA GLY A 189 6.63 -25.01 -8.93
C GLY A 189 6.30 -26.34 -9.58
N PHE A 190 6.02 -27.31 -8.70
CA PHE A 190 5.65 -28.67 -9.07
C PHE A 190 4.29 -29.00 -8.45
N ARG A 191 3.43 -29.69 -9.22
CA ARG A 191 2.13 -30.20 -8.74
C ARG A 191 2.21 -31.69 -8.55
N PHE A 192 1.74 -32.12 -7.41
CA PHE A 192 1.61 -33.55 -7.04
C PHE A 192 0.32 -34.14 -7.58
#